data_9434814d9c556ef92254e3b0788f9d91
#
_entry.id   9434814d9c556ef92254e3b0788f9d91
#
_cell.length_a   1.000
_cell.length_b   1.000
_cell.length_c   1.000
_cell.angle_alpha   90.00
_cell.angle_beta   90.00
_cell.angle_gamma   90.00
#
_symmetry.space_group_name_H-M   'P 1'
#
loop_
_entity.id
_entity.type
_entity.pdbx_description
1 polymer ?
#
loop_
_entity_poly.entity_id
_entity_poly.type
_entity_poly.pdbx_seq_one_letter_code
_entity_poly.pdbx_strand_id
1 'polypeptide(L)'
;DIHYTKEQLQLIPSIAQARQKIKGVAGCGKTLVLAKRAVNAYIRTKQPVLILTFNLALKNYIRDRIADVRENFGWENFYITNYHQFFKEQANKYNLAVHSVEPFDNAHFFDRVKNRIKPFAAIFIDEIQDYKQEWIDIIVKNFADKETELVVFGDEKQNIYENALIEETESKQRELITRGIVGPWNQSLRTTFRLGNEIATLAKAFQMNFLQERYSIDEMSIMQSFNFEGRILEYYHAASTISADYIVDLIYKLTRLYDIHPSDVAVLGSTMEYMREVDYSIRTRYKENTSITFDTKEEYEQNNFQRNDGKCRARKNHLILRSGTIKLSTIHSFKGWEIHTVVLIIEDSERVNPELIYTGLTRAKQNLIILNLGNQTYDGFFSSRMHSQIIPMLDNEDNKR
;
A
#
# COMPACT_ATOMS: atom_id res chain seq x y z
N ASP A 1 12.33 6.50 -20.31
CA ASP A 1 11.22 7.48 -20.29
C ASP A 1 9.94 6.82 -19.79
N ILE A 2 9.18 7.53 -18.95
CA ILE A 2 7.89 7.06 -18.46
C ILE A 2 6.85 7.23 -19.56
N HIS A 3 6.19 6.14 -19.95
CA HIS A 3 5.05 6.20 -20.86
C HIS A 3 3.75 6.31 -20.07
N TYR A 4 3.02 7.40 -20.25
CA TYR A 4 1.71 7.63 -19.65
C TYR A 4 0.60 7.16 -20.59
N THR A 5 -0.43 6.51 -20.03
CA THR A 5 -1.65 6.18 -20.80
C THR A 5 -2.46 7.44 -21.12
N LYS A 6 -3.40 7.32 -22.07
CA LYS A 6 -4.33 8.43 -22.39
C LYS A 6 -5.12 8.90 -21.16
N GLU A 7 -5.56 7.97 -20.34
CA GLU A 7 -6.27 8.25 -19.08
C GLU A 7 -5.40 9.06 -18.11
N GLN A 8 -4.12 8.68 -17.97
CA GLN A 8 -3.17 9.38 -17.11
C GLN A 8 -2.82 10.76 -17.63
N LEU A 9 -2.63 10.91 -18.95
CA LEU A 9 -2.33 12.19 -19.59
C LEU A 9 -3.40 13.27 -19.34
N GLN A 10 -4.65 12.86 -19.13
CA GLN A 10 -5.75 13.77 -18.78
C GLN A 10 -5.70 14.25 -17.33
N LEU A 11 -5.02 13.51 -16.45
CA LEU A 11 -5.01 13.76 -15.00
C LEU A 11 -3.72 14.40 -14.48
N ILE A 12 -2.62 14.34 -15.24
CA ILE A 12 -1.32 14.90 -14.83
C ILE A 12 -1.19 16.42 -14.97
N PRO A 13 -2.00 17.17 -15.78
CA PRO A 13 -1.92 18.61 -15.77
C PRO A 13 -2.27 19.20 -14.41
N SER A 14 -1.45 20.15 -13.94
CA SER A 14 -1.74 20.92 -12.74
C SER A 14 -2.71 22.06 -13.08
N ILE A 15 -3.77 22.17 -12.30
CA ILE A 15 -4.86 23.12 -12.54
C ILE A 15 -5.06 23.97 -11.28
N ALA A 16 -4.94 25.30 -11.42
CA ALA A 16 -5.20 26.21 -10.31
C ALA A 16 -6.63 26.03 -9.77
N GLN A 17 -6.79 26.15 -8.45
CA GLN A 17 -8.07 26.07 -7.76
C GLN A 17 -8.81 24.73 -7.92
N ALA A 18 -8.17 23.71 -8.52
CA ALA A 18 -8.81 22.42 -8.71
C ALA A 18 -9.12 21.74 -7.39
N ARG A 19 -10.31 21.17 -7.30
CA ARG A 19 -10.76 20.26 -6.22
C ARG A 19 -11.15 18.95 -6.88
N GLN A 20 -10.27 17.96 -6.86
CA GLN A 20 -10.50 16.71 -7.59
C GLN A 20 -10.35 15.49 -6.72
N LYS A 21 -11.21 14.52 -6.97
CA LYS A 21 -11.21 13.19 -6.36
C LYS A 21 -11.01 12.17 -7.46
N ILE A 22 -9.94 11.38 -7.38
CA ILE A 22 -9.54 10.43 -8.41
C ILE A 22 -9.58 9.03 -7.82
N LYS A 23 -10.41 8.16 -8.39
CA LYS A 23 -10.41 6.71 -8.15
C LYS A 23 -9.74 6.00 -9.32
N GLY A 24 -9.18 4.85 -9.05
CA GLY A 24 -8.62 4.01 -10.11
C GLY A 24 -8.37 2.60 -9.64
N VAL A 25 -8.46 1.68 -10.59
CA VAL A 25 -8.22 0.25 -10.33
C VAL A 25 -6.82 -0.01 -9.78
N ALA A 26 -6.63 -1.17 -9.16
CA ALA A 26 -5.30 -1.58 -8.72
C ALA A 26 -4.32 -1.62 -9.92
N GLY A 27 -3.10 -1.13 -9.73
CA GLY A 27 -2.08 -1.11 -10.79
C GLY A 27 -2.28 -0.08 -11.92
N CYS A 28 -3.30 0.81 -11.85
CA CYS A 28 -3.51 1.85 -12.87
C CYS A 28 -2.55 3.04 -12.78
N GLY A 29 -1.68 3.10 -11.75
CA GLY A 29 -0.67 4.13 -11.59
C GLY A 29 -1.13 5.41 -10.91
N LYS A 30 -2.05 5.37 -9.96
CA LYS A 30 -2.47 6.53 -9.15
C LYS A 30 -1.29 7.33 -8.62
N THR A 31 -0.32 6.67 -7.98
CA THR A 31 0.89 7.32 -7.43
C THR A 31 1.80 7.91 -8.52
N LEU A 32 1.81 7.32 -9.72
CA LEU A 32 2.55 7.88 -10.87
C LEU A 32 1.91 9.19 -11.36
N VAL A 33 0.57 9.22 -11.45
CA VAL A 33 -0.20 10.43 -11.77
C VAL A 33 0.03 11.50 -10.71
N LEU A 34 -0.06 11.14 -9.42
CA LEU A 34 0.21 12.03 -8.30
C LEU A 34 1.60 12.66 -8.43
N ALA A 35 2.64 11.85 -8.62
CA ALA A 35 4.02 12.32 -8.70
C ALA A 35 4.23 13.31 -9.85
N LYS A 36 3.78 12.99 -11.07
CA LYS A 36 3.91 13.90 -12.22
C LYS A 36 3.11 15.19 -12.03
N ARG A 37 1.88 15.08 -11.51
CA ARG A 37 1.04 16.26 -11.25
C ARG A 37 1.61 17.16 -10.15
N ALA A 38 2.21 16.57 -9.12
CA ALA A 38 2.89 17.33 -8.06
C ALA A 38 4.08 18.12 -8.61
N VAL A 39 4.88 17.52 -9.50
CA VAL A 39 5.97 18.21 -10.19
C VAL A 39 5.41 19.34 -11.09
N ASN A 40 4.36 19.08 -11.84
CA ASN A 40 3.70 20.08 -12.66
C ASN A 40 3.12 21.24 -11.82
N ALA A 41 2.58 20.94 -10.64
CA ALA A 41 2.10 21.96 -9.70
C ALA A 41 3.24 22.87 -9.21
N TYR A 42 4.39 22.28 -8.85
CA TYR A 42 5.57 23.06 -8.52
C TYR A 42 6.07 23.91 -9.70
N ILE A 43 6.15 23.34 -10.91
CA ILE A 43 6.57 24.07 -12.10
C ILE A 43 5.65 25.29 -12.35
N ARG A 44 4.33 25.10 -12.18
CA ARG A 44 3.31 26.15 -12.36
C ARG A 44 3.40 27.24 -11.29
N THR A 45 3.57 26.86 -10.03
CA THR A 45 3.41 27.78 -8.89
C THR A 45 4.71 28.34 -8.35
N LYS A 46 5.83 27.62 -8.56
CA LYS A 46 7.13 27.86 -7.89
C LYS A 46 7.02 27.92 -6.37
N GLN A 47 6.03 27.23 -5.82
CA GLN A 47 5.76 27.16 -4.38
C GLN A 47 5.86 25.71 -3.90
N PRO A 48 6.17 25.49 -2.61
CA PRO A 48 6.19 24.15 -2.04
C PRO A 48 4.86 23.41 -2.22
N VAL A 49 4.97 22.12 -2.56
CA VAL A 49 3.86 21.19 -2.73
C VAL A 49 3.79 20.25 -1.54
N LEU A 50 2.62 20.13 -0.93
CA LEU A 50 2.35 19.17 0.14
C LEU A 50 1.84 17.86 -0.44
N ILE A 51 2.48 16.76 -0.09
CA ILE A 51 2.04 15.40 -0.43
C ILE A 51 1.86 14.60 0.86
N LEU A 52 0.63 14.21 1.09
CA LEU A 52 0.25 13.43 2.27
C LEU A 52 -0.08 11.99 1.88
N THR A 53 0.49 11.04 2.60
CA THR A 53 0.17 9.62 2.50
C THR A 53 -0.16 9.05 3.86
N PHE A 54 -0.97 8.00 3.92
CA PHE A 54 -1.28 7.34 5.18
C PHE A 54 -0.10 6.51 5.70
N ASN A 55 0.50 5.73 4.81
CA ASN A 55 1.57 4.80 5.16
C ASN A 55 2.95 5.47 5.07
N LEU A 56 3.69 5.49 6.18
CA LEU A 56 5.05 6.02 6.25
C LEU A 56 6.02 5.42 5.22
N ALA A 57 5.88 4.13 4.94
CA ALA A 57 6.71 3.45 3.97
C ALA A 57 6.54 4.02 2.55
N LEU A 58 5.35 4.53 2.19
CA LEU A 58 5.08 5.12 0.87
C LEU A 58 5.83 6.42 0.60
N LYS A 59 6.31 7.11 1.61
CA LYS A 59 7.08 8.35 1.44
C LYS A 59 8.27 8.16 0.48
N ASN A 60 9.05 7.10 0.68
CA ASN A 60 10.19 6.80 -0.19
C ASN A 60 9.73 6.40 -1.59
N TYR A 61 8.67 5.62 -1.70
CA TYR A 61 8.10 5.23 -3.00
C TYR A 61 7.61 6.44 -3.81
N ILE A 62 6.89 7.37 -3.17
CA ILE A 62 6.44 8.61 -3.82
C ILE A 62 7.64 9.45 -4.24
N ARG A 63 8.69 9.52 -3.39
CA ARG A 63 9.93 10.22 -3.71
C ARG A 63 10.61 9.64 -4.95
N ASP A 64 10.70 8.31 -5.04
CA ASP A 64 11.25 7.64 -6.22
C ASP A 64 10.42 7.96 -7.48
N ARG A 65 9.08 7.96 -7.37
CA ARG A 65 8.20 8.32 -8.51
C ARG A 65 8.37 9.78 -8.95
N ILE A 66 8.60 10.71 -8.02
CA ILE A 66 8.91 12.11 -8.33
C ILE A 66 10.28 12.22 -9.03
N ALA A 67 11.29 11.49 -8.54
CA ALA A 67 12.61 11.44 -9.17
C ALA A 67 12.55 10.90 -10.61
N ASP A 68 11.70 9.91 -10.87
CA ASP A 68 11.51 9.32 -12.21
C ASP A 68 10.94 10.31 -13.23
N VAL A 69 10.30 11.40 -12.79
CA VAL A 69 9.78 12.45 -13.68
C VAL A 69 10.90 13.19 -14.42
N ARG A 70 12.13 13.24 -13.83
CA ARG A 70 13.34 13.83 -14.43
C ARG A 70 13.21 15.28 -14.84
N GLU A 71 12.45 16.07 -14.08
CA GLU A 71 12.39 17.51 -14.21
C GLU A 71 13.38 18.19 -13.26
N ASN A 72 13.74 19.43 -13.55
CA ASN A 72 14.65 20.20 -12.70
C ASN A 72 13.89 20.86 -11.54
N PHE A 73 14.15 20.40 -10.32
CA PHE A 73 13.57 20.94 -9.08
C PHE A 73 14.49 20.68 -7.87
N GLY A 74 14.34 21.51 -6.83
CA GLY A 74 14.94 21.24 -5.51
C GLY A 74 13.99 20.38 -4.65
N TRP A 75 14.53 19.42 -3.92
CA TRP A 75 13.74 18.51 -3.07
C TRP A 75 13.05 19.22 -1.90
N GLU A 76 13.54 20.35 -1.47
CA GLU A 76 12.93 21.23 -0.44
C GLU A 76 11.54 21.74 -0.85
N ASN A 77 11.21 21.64 -2.12
CA ASN A 77 9.91 22.07 -2.66
C ASN A 77 8.82 20.98 -2.55
N PHE A 78 9.18 19.77 -2.14
CA PHE A 78 8.24 18.66 -1.95
C PHE A 78 8.21 18.21 -0.50
N TYR A 79 7.14 18.60 0.21
CA TYR A 79 6.90 18.17 1.57
C TYR A 79 6.10 16.89 1.59
N ILE A 80 6.80 15.74 1.59
CA ILE A 80 6.22 14.39 1.55
C ILE A 80 6.23 13.81 2.94
N THR A 81 5.05 13.55 3.52
CA THR A 81 4.92 13.07 4.89
C THR A 81 3.58 12.35 5.10
N ASN A 82 3.34 11.79 6.30
CA ASN A 82 2.02 11.33 6.69
C ASN A 82 1.28 12.38 7.51
N TYR A 83 -0.04 12.18 7.67
CA TYR A 83 -0.88 13.13 8.39
C TYR A 83 -0.40 13.44 9.82
N HIS A 84 -0.10 12.41 10.61
CA HIS A 84 0.28 12.61 12.02
C HIS A 84 1.60 13.36 12.19
N GLN A 85 2.57 13.06 11.33
CA GLN A 85 3.85 13.77 11.32
C GLN A 85 3.65 15.22 10.86
N PHE A 86 2.90 15.42 9.79
CA PHE A 86 2.52 16.75 9.30
C PHE A 86 1.87 17.58 10.39
N PHE A 87 0.84 17.04 11.05
CA PHE A 87 0.15 17.73 12.15
C PHE A 87 1.11 18.15 13.27
N LYS A 88 1.97 17.25 13.75
CA LYS A 88 2.95 17.53 14.80
C LYS A 88 3.94 18.61 14.38
N GLU A 89 4.46 18.54 13.16
CA GLU A 89 5.42 19.52 12.65
C GLU A 89 4.76 20.90 12.50
N GLN A 90 3.52 20.97 12.03
CA GLN A 90 2.78 22.23 11.98
C GLN A 90 2.44 22.77 13.37
N ALA A 91 2.01 21.92 14.30
CA ALA A 91 1.77 22.31 15.68
C ALA A 91 3.05 22.91 16.31
N ASN A 92 4.19 22.24 16.18
CA ASN A 92 5.48 22.73 16.68
C ASN A 92 5.88 24.06 16.03
N LYS A 93 5.71 24.19 14.71
CA LYS A 93 6.00 25.42 13.96
C LYS A 93 5.26 26.64 14.52
N TYR A 94 4.05 26.43 15.02
CA TYR A 94 3.21 27.49 15.59
C TYR A 94 3.19 27.49 17.12
N ASN A 95 4.08 26.75 17.78
CA ASN A 95 4.19 26.62 19.25
C ASN A 95 2.89 26.12 19.91
N LEU A 96 2.21 25.18 19.26
CA LEU A 96 1.03 24.49 19.81
C LEU A 96 1.47 23.16 20.43
N ALA A 97 1.12 22.93 21.70
CA ALA A 97 1.49 21.71 22.39
C ALA A 97 0.60 20.51 21.97
N VAL A 98 1.22 19.37 21.69
CA VAL A 98 0.55 18.11 21.39
C VAL A 98 0.97 17.08 22.43
N HIS A 99 0.14 16.89 23.46
CA HIS A 99 0.45 16.00 24.59
C HIS A 99 -0.21 14.61 24.48
N SER A 100 -1.19 14.45 23.60
CA SER A 100 -1.96 13.22 23.41
C SER A 100 -2.28 12.99 21.94
N VAL A 101 -3.09 11.96 21.63
CA VAL A 101 -3.59 11.70 20.27
C VAL A 101 -4.89 12.45 19.95
N GLU A 102 -5.63 12.92 20.96
CA GLU A 102 -6.92 13.64 20.78
C GLU A 102 -6.84 14.87 19.87
N PRO A 103 -5.79 15.72 19.92
CA PRO A 103 -5.69 16.89 19.04
C PRO A 103 -5.70 16.56 17.54
N PHE A 104 -5.29 15.34 17.13
CA PHE A 104 -5.26 14.96 15.71
C PHE A 104 -6.64 14.94 15.06
N ASP A 105 -7.70 14.75 15.83
CA ASP A 105 -9.09 14.70 15.35
C ASP A 105 -9.83 16.03 15.65
N ASN A 106 -9.18 17.03 16.25
CA ASN A 106 -9.80 18.29 16.62
C ASN A 106 -9.71 19.34 15.50
N ALA A 107 -10.80 19.55 14.78
CA ALA A 107 -10.93 20.53 13.70
C ALA A 107 -10.63 21.99 14.12
N HIS A 108 -10.66 22.30 15.41
CA HIS A 108 -10.41 23.63 15.99
C HIS A 108 -8.98 23.83 16.53
N PHE A 109 -8.15 22.82 16.46
CA PHE A 109 -6.81 22.85 17.06
C PHE A 109 -5.95 24.02 16.57
N PHE A 110 -6.03 24.36 15.29
CA PHE A 110 -5.25 25.43 14.67
C PHE A 110 -5.96 26.79 14.64
N ASP A 111 -7.18 26.93 15.16
CA ASP A 111 -7.98 28.17 15.05
C ASP A 111 -7.26 29.40 15.59
N ARG A 112 -6.51 29.27 16.71
CA ARG A 112 -5.76 30.37 17.33
C ARG A 112 -4.63 30.92 16.46
N VAL A 113 -4.14 30.12 15.53
CA VAL A 113 -2.99 30.47 14.67
C VAL A 113 -3.35 30.54 13.19
N LYS A 114 -4.61 30.35 12.85
CA LYS A 114 -5.09 30.24 11.45
C LYS A 114 -4.62 31.40 10.58
N ASN A 115 -4.67 32.63 11.07
CA ASN A 115 -4.25 33.83 10.33
C ASN A 115 -2.73 33.89 10.08
N ARG A 116 -1.94 33.06 10.76
CA ARG A 116 -0.49 32.95 10.60
C ARG A 116 -0.08 31.80 9.68
N ILE A 117 -1.01 30.87 9.42
CA ILE A 117 -0.77 29.71 8.56
C ILE A 117 -0.80 30.19 7.11
N LYS A 118 0.29 29.92 6.38
CA LYS A 118 0.35 30.14 4.94
C LYS A 118 -0.20 28.89 4.23
N PRO A 119 -1.27 28.99 3.45
CA PRO A 119 -1.80 27.86 2.67
C PRO A 119 -0.77 27.34 1.66
N PHE A 120 -0.85 26.03 1.35
CA PHE A 120 -0.08 25.45 0.27
C PHE A 120 -0.72 25.77 -1.08
N ALA A 121 0.10 26.03 -2.11
CA ALA A 121 -0.40 26.22 -3.47
C ALA A 121 -0.97 24.94 -4.08
N ALA A 122 -0.44 23.78 -3.67
CA ALA A 122 -0.96 22.47 -4.05
C ALA A 122 -0.84 21.45 -2.92
N ILE A 123 -1.88 20.64 -2.74
CA ILE A 123 -1.97 19.55 -1.77
C ILE A 123 -2.44 18.29 -2.49
N PHE A 124 -1.68 17.21 -2.35
CA PHE A 124 -2.01 15.90 -2.87
C PHE A 124 -2.13 14.90 -1.72
N ILE A 125 -3.22 14.12 -1.68
CA ILE A 125 -3.45 13.10 -0.64
C ILE A 125 -3.59 11.75 -1.33
N ASP A 126 -2.67 10.83 -1.03
CA ASP A 126 -2.71 9.44 -1.51
C ASP A 126 -3.41 8.54 -0.49
N GLU A 127 -4.05 7.47 -0.96
CA GLU A 127 -4.76 6.47 -0.15
C GLU A 127 -5.79 7.11 0.82
N ILE A 128 -6.62 8.02 0.28
CA ILE A 128 -7.58 8.82 1.09
C ILE A 128 -8.57 7.95 1.87
N GLN A 129 -8.88 6.71 1.41
CA GLN A 129 -9.76 5.78 2.10
C GLN A 129 -9.26 5.39 3.51
N ASP A 130 -7.99 5.62 3.80
CA ASP A 130 -7.40 5.34 5.10
C ASP A 130 -7.43 6.56 6.05
N TYR A 131 -7.97 7.70 5.57
CA TYR A 131 -8.09 8.93 6.36
C TYR A 131 -9.39 8.96 7.15
N LYS A 132 -9.39 9.74 8.23
CA LYS A 132 -10.61 10.19 8.91
C LYS A 132 -11.09 11.49 8.30
N GLN A 133 -12.41 11.74 8.36
CA GLN A 133 -12.98 12.99 7.86
C GLN A 133 -12.41 14.22 8.59
N GLU A 134 -12.20 14.11 9.89
CA GLU A 134 -11.63 15.17 10.73
C GLU A 134 -10.25 15.60 10.24
N TRP A 135 -9.44 14.67 9.74
CA TRP A 135 -8.12 14.99 9.20
C TRP A 135 -8.20 15.78 7.89
N ILE A 136 -9.15 15.43 7.04
CA ILE A 136 -9.43 16.17 5.80
C ILE A 136 -9.91 17.58 6.16
N ASP A 137 -10.82 17.71 7.12
CA ASP A 137 -11.37 18.99 7.57
C ASP A 137 -10.25 19.90 8.11
N ILE A 138 -9.33 19.35 8.92
CA ILE A 138 -8.16 20.10 9.43
C ILE A 138 -7.28 20.58 8.28
N ILE A 139 -6.97 19.72 7.30
CA ILE A 139 -6.15 20.06 6.15
C ILE A 139 -6.82 21.16 5.34
N VAL A 140 -8.08 20.95 4.95
CA VAL A 140 -8.82 21.89 4.08
C VAL A 140 -9.04 23.23 4.78
N LYS A 141 -9.44 23.23 6.06
CA LYS A 141 -9.74 24.44 6.82
C LYS A 141 -8.51 25.32 7.07
N ASN A 142 -7.35 24.71 7.35
CA ASN A 142 -6.21 25.44 7.86
C ASN A 142 -5.05 25.59 6.86
N PHE A 143 -4.87 24.64 5.94
CA PHE A 143 -3.70 24.58 5.06
C PHE A 143 -4.03 24.74 3.58
N ALA A 144 -5.31 24.86 3.22
CA ALA A 144 -5.77 25.17 1.87
C ALA A 144 -6.58 26.47 1.85
N ASP A 145 -6.58 27.14 0.72
CA ASP A 145 -7.47 28.27 0.41
C ASP A 145 -8.14 28.08 -0.96
N LYS A 146 -8.81 29.11 -1.45
CA LYS A 146 -9.52 29.06 -2.74
C LYS A 146 -8.58 28.84 -3.94
N GLU A 147 -7.32 29.26 -3.82
CA GLU A 147 -6.31 29.15 -4.89
C GLU A 147 -5.58 27.80 -4.85
N THR A 148 -5.66 27.07 -3.74
CA THR A 148 -4.99 25.78 -3.57
C THR A 148 -5.53 24.74 -4.54
N GLU A 149 -4.65 24.08 -5.28
CA GLU A 149 -4.97 22.84 -5.98
C GLU A 149 -5.02 21.69 -4.98
N LEU A 150 -6.17 21.07 -4.77
CA LEU A 150 -6.34 19.92 -3.86
C LEU A 150 -6.81 18.70 -4.64
N VAL A 151 -6.00 17.65 -4.65
CA VAL A 151 -6.31 16.41 -5.36
C VAL A 151 -6.15 15.24 -4.41
N VAL A 152 -7.17 14.40 -4.34
CA VAL A 152 -7.14 13.18 -3.51
C VAL A 152 -7.27 11.94 -4.37
N PHE A 153 -6.53 10.89 -4.00
CA PHE A 153 -6.51 9.60 -4.68
C PHE A 153 -6.99 8.51 -3.74
N GLY A 154 -7.83 7.60 -4.23
CA GLY A 154 -8.39 6.53 -3.40
C GLY A 154 -8.83 5.29 -4.15
N ASP A 155 -9.08 4.23 -3.36
CA ASP A 155 -9.66 2.96 -3.80
C ASP A 155 -10.35 2.31 -2.58
N GLU A 156 -11.68 2.32 -2.57
CA GLU A 156 -12.47 1.80 -1.45
C GLU A 156 -12.26 0.31 -1.16
N LYS A 157 -11.92 -0.49 -2.18
CA LYS A 157 -11.68 -1.94 -2.04
C LYS A 157 -10.38 -2.26 -1.32
N GLN A 158 -9.51 -1.29 -1.19
CA GLN A 158 -8.27 -1.39 -0.41
C GLN A 158 -8.41 -0.78 0.99
N ASN A 159 -9.64 -0.62 1.51
CA ASN A 159 -9.87 -0.18 2.88
C ASN A 159 -9.66 -1.33 3.87
N ILE A 160 -8.45 -1.44 4.38
CA ILE A 160 -8.05 -2.46 5.35
C ILE A 160 -8.01 -1.97 6.80
N TYR A 161 -8.34 -0.68 7.02
CA TYR A 161 -8.30 -0.05 8.35
C TYR A 161 -9.69 0.29 8.91
N GLU A 162 -10.77 -0.06 8.19
CA GLU A 162 -12.17 0.18 8.60
C GLU A 162 -12.45 1.64 9.01
N ASN A 163 -11.91 2.59 8.26
CA ASN A 163 -12.03 4.01 8.56
C ASN A 163 -13.40 4.60 8.14
N ALA A 164 -13.78 5.68 8.81
CA ALA A 164 -15.09 6.31 8.73
C ALA A 164 -15.42 7.04 7.41
N LEU A 165 -14.52 7.06 6.42
CA LEU A 165 -14.79 7.64 5.11
C LEU A 165 -15.56 6.72 4.17
N ILE A 166 -15.76 5.47 4.56
CA ILE A 166 -16.55 4.52 3.79
C ILE A 166 -17.93 4.41 4.44
N GLU A 167 -18.93 4.85 3.72
CA GLU A 167 -20.33 4.78 4.15
C GLU A 167 -21.06 3.74 3.31
N GLU A 168 -22.02 3.07 3.94
CA GLU A 168 -22.93 2.15 3.25
C GLU A 168 -24.05 2.95 2.60
N THR A 169 -24.22 2.80 1.29
CA THR A 169 -25.28 3.46 0.53
C THR A 169 -26.63 2.76 0.71
N GLU A 170 -27.72 3.37 0.24
CA GLU A 170 -29.05 2.75 0.21
C GLU A 170 -29.09 1.41 -0.54
N SER A 171 -28.19 1.23 -1.49
CA SER A 171 -27.99 -0.03 -2.23
C SER A 171 -27.14 -1.07 -1.49
N LYS A 172 -26.79 -0.83 -0.22
CA LYS A 172 -25.90 -1.65 0.62
C LYS A 172 -24.47 -1.78 0.08
N GLN A 173 -24.08 -0.93 -0.85
CA GLN A 173 -22.70 -0.85 -1.31
C GLN A 173 -21.89 0.15 -0.48
N ARG A 174 -20.62 -0.14 -0.26
CA ARG A 174 -19.68 0.73 0.43
C ARG A 174 -19.06 1.71 -0.56
N GLU A 175 -19.20 2.99 -0.29
CA GLU A 175 -18.64 4.06 -1.11
C GLU A 175 -17.74 4.96 -0.28
N LEU A 176 -16.72 5.48 -0.94
CA LEU A 176 -15.80 6.44 -0.34
C LEU A 176 -16.42 7.84 -0.40
N ILE A 177 -16.75 8.39 0.75
CA ILE A 177 -17.37 9.72 0.90
C ILE A 177 -16.37 10.66 1.57
N THR A 178 -16.04 11.76 0.88
CA THR A 178 -15.20 12.83 1.41
C THR A 178 -16.02 14.12 1.46
N ARG A 179 -16.28 14.62 2.66
CA ARG A 179 -16.87 15.94 2.85
C ARG A 179 -15.79 17.01 2.68
N GLY A 180 -16.17 18.21 2.28
CA GLY A 180 -15.23 19.33 2.10
C GLY A 180 -14.43 19.33 0.79
N ILE A 181 -14.48 18.26 0.00
CA ILE A 181 -13.92 18.20 -1.35
C ILE A 181 -15.05 18.01 -2.33
N VAL A 182 -15.43 19.10 -3.00
CA VAL A 182 -16.61 19.15 -3.87
C VAL A 182 -16.35 18.46 -5.21
N GLY A 183 -17.39 17.88 -5.79
CA GLY A 183 -17.36 17.25 -7.11
C GLY A 183 -17.42 15.72 -7.08
N PRO A 184 -17.73 15.10 -8.22
CA PRO A 184 -17.79 13.64 -8.34
C PRO A 184 -16.39 13.03 -8.32
N TRP A 185 -16.33 11.73 -8.06
CA TRP A 185 -15.12 10.94 -8.26
C TRP A 185 -14.83 10.77 -9.75
N ASN A 186 -13.62 11.15 -10.16
CA ASN A 186 -13.11 10.79 -11.49
C ASN A 186 -12.66 9.32 -11.46
N GLN A 187 -13.28 8.49 -12.29
CA GLN A 187 -13.03 7.05 -12.39
C GLN A 187 -12.40 6.68 -13.74
N SER A 188 -11.65 7.60 -14.35
CA SER A 188 -11.05 7.36 -15.67
C SER A 188 -9.88 6.39 -15.66
N LEU A 189 -9.23 6.17 -14.51
CA LEU A 189 -8.10 5.24 -14.40
C LEU A 189 -8.59 3.78 -14.33
N ARG A 190 -9.01 3.23 -15.46
CA ARG A 190 -9.56 1.87 -15.59
C ARG A 190 -8.56 0.86 -16.13
N THR A 191 -7.48 1.31 -16.77
CA THR A 191 -6.48 0.42 -17.35
C THR A 191 -5.41 0.08 -16.35
N THR A 192 -5.28 -1.21 -16.02
CA THR A 192 -4.12 -1.72 -15.30
C THR A 192 -3.02 -2.09 -16.30
N PHE A 193 -1.81 -1.61 -16.08
CA PHE A 193 -0.64 -1.89 -16.93
C PHE A 193 0.56 -2.37 -16.12
N ARG A 194 0.43 -2.38 -14.80
CA ARG A 194 1.48 -2.84 -13.88
C ARG A 194 1.28 -4.27 -13.44
N LEU A 195 0.02 -4.71 -13.36
CA LEU A 195 -0.29 -6.10 -13.05
C LEU A 195 -0.13 -6.95 -14.30
N GLY A 196 0.48 -8.11 -14.18
CA GLY A 196 0.45 -9.13 -15.21
C GLY A 196 -1.00 -9.51 -15.56
N ASN A 197 -1.26 -9.89 -16.81
CA ASN A 197 -2.62 -10.19 -17.29
C ASN A 197 -3.32 -11.23 -16.43
N GLU A 198 -2.59 -12.26 -16.00
CA GLU A 198 -3.15 -13.34 -15.16
C GLU A 198 -3.47 -12.83 -13.74
N ILE A 199 -2.58 -12.00 -13.16
CA ILE A 199 -2.84 -11.40 -11.84
C ILE A 199 -4.02 -10.45 -11.91
N ALA A 200 -4.13 -9.62 -12.94
CA ALA A 200 -5.25 -8.71 -13.14
C ALA A 200 -6.58 -9.48 -13.32
N THR A 201 -6.54 -10.58 -14.08
CA THR A 201 -7.69 -11.48 -14.26
C THR A 201 -8.09 -12.14 -12.94
N LEU A 202 -7.11 -12.63 -12.17
CA LEU A 202 -7.35 -13.20 -10.84
C LEU A 202 -7.93 -12.15 -9.88
N ALA A 203 -7.38 -10.93 -9.86
CA ALA A 203 -7.85 -9.84 -9.02
C ALA A 203 -9.30 -9.45 -9.34
N LYS A 204 -9.67 -9.38 -10.63
CA LYS A 204 -11.04 -9.15 -11.06
C LYS A 204 -11.97 -10.27 -10.62
N ALA A 205 -11.57 -11.53 -10.84
CA ALA A 205 -12.35 -12.69 -10.39
C ALA A 205 -12.52 -12.71 -8.87
N PHE A 206 -11.49 -12.30 -8.12
CA PHE A 206 -11.55 -12.18 -6.67
C PHE A 206 -12.56 -11.11 -6.21
N GLN A 207 -12.58 -9.93 -6.85
CA GLN A 207 -13.61 -8.92 -6.60
C GLN A 207 -15.03 -9.49 -6.83
N MET A 208 -15.24 -10.17 -7.95
CA MET A 208 -16.55 -10.74 -8.29
C MET A 208 -17.00 -11.82 -7.29
N ASN A 209 -16.05 -12.56 -6.68
CA ASN A 209 -16.40 -13.64 -5.76
C ASN A 209 -16.60 -13.17 -4.31
N PHE A 210 -15.79 -12.20 -3.85
CA PHE A 210 -15.74 -11.86 -2.43
C PHE A 210 -16.10 -10.40 -2.11
N LEU A 211 -16.10 -9.50 -3.09
CA LEU A 211 -16.27 -8.07 -2.86
C LEU A 211 -17.52 -7.47 -3.50
N GLN A 212 -18.18 -8.18 -4.44
CA GLN A 212 -19.31 -7.64 -5.21
C GLN A 212 -20.53 -7.25 -4.36
N GLU A 213 -20.73 -7.88 -3.21
CA GLU A 213 -21.83 -7.55 -2.32
C GLU A 213 -21.61 -6.21 -1.59
N ARG A 214 -20.33 -5.82 -1.42
CA ARG A 214 -19.93 -4.64 -0.64
C ARG A 214 -19.52 -3.47 -1.51
N TYR A 215 -19.00 -3.73 -2.72
CA TYR A 215 -18.43 -2.71 -3.60
C TYR A 215 -18.87 -2.90 -5.04
N SER A 216 -18.92 -1.82 -5.79
CA SER A 216 -19.04 -1.91 -7.25
C SER A 216 -17.81 -2.57 -7.84
N ILE A 217 -18.01 -3.47 -8.81
CA ILE A 217 -16.89 -4.16 -9.46
C ILE A 217 -16.21 -3.22 -10.46
N ASP A 218 -14.87 -3.21 -10.46
CA ASP A 218 -14.10 -2.40 -11.37
C ASP A 218 -14.26 -2.87 -12.83
N GLU A 219 -14.57 -1.93 -13.70
CA GLU A 219 -14.39 -2.13 -15.14
C GLU A 219 -12.90 -2.04 -15.46
N MET A 220 -12.19 -3.15 -15.21
CA MET A 220 -10.74 -3.20 -15.40
C MET A 220 -10.40 -3.59 -16.82
N SER A 221 -9.76 -2.70 -17.56
CA SER A 221 -9.12 -3.00 -18.83
C SER A 221 -7.70 -3.48 -18.59
N ILE A 222 -7.34 -4.61 -19.19
CA ILE A 222 -5.99 -5.18 -19.07
C ILE A 222 -5.21 -4.81 -20.30
N MET A 223 -4.12 -4.08 -20.15
CA MET A 223 -3.23 -3.77 -21.24
C MET A 223 -2.38 -5.00 -21.55
N GLN A 224 -2.50 -5.54 -22.76
CA GLN A 224 -1.67 -6.66 -23.19
C GLN A 224 -0.21 -6.22 -23.22
N SER A 225 0.58 -6.71 -22.29
CA SER A 225 2.03 -6.56 -22.37
C SER A 225 2.62 -7.70 -23.20
N PHE A 226 3.43 -7.35 -24.18
CA PHE A 226 4.12 -8.32 -25.06
C PHE A 226 5.34 -9.00 -24.40
N ASN A 227 5.52 -8.88 -23.08
CA ASN A 227 6.64 -9.52 -22.39
C ASN A 227 6.35 -11.02 -22.23
N PHE A 228 7.10 -11.81 -22.99
CA PHE A 228 7.07 -13.27 -23.02
C PHE A 228 7.88 -13.94 -21.88
N GLU A 229 8.39 -13.19 -20.91
CA GLU A 229 9.05 -13.79 -19.76
C GLU A 229 8.05 -14.47 -18.86
N GLY A 230 8.35 -15.72 -18.52
CA GLY A 230 7.43 -16.62 -17.82
C GLY A 230 6.88 -15.99 -16.54
N ARG A 231 5.59 -15.84 -16.49
CA ARG A 231 4.85 -15.34 -15.32
C ARG A 231 4.56 -16.50 -14.40
N ILE A 232 4.79 -16.26 -13.10
CA ILE A 232 4.54 -17.27 -12.08
C ILE A 232 3.21 -16.92 -11.42
N LEU A 233 2.27 -17.86 -11.48
CA LEU A 233 1.01 -17.79 -10.77
C LEU A 233 0.75 -19.15 -10.11
N GLU A 234 1.24 -19.31 -8.88
CA GLU A 234 1.21 -20.58 -8.18
C GLU A 234 0.48 -20.49 -6.85
N TYR A 235 -0.24 -21.55 -6.51
CA TYR A 235 -0.98 -21.68 -5.27
C TYR A 235 -0.54 -22.94 -4.52
N TYR A 236 -0.11 -22.74 -3.29
CA TYR A 236 0.23 -23.81 -2.35
C TYR A 236 -0.72 -23.77 -1.16
N HIS A 237 -1.32 -24.90 -0.84
CA HIS A 237 -2.20 -24.98 0.31
C HIS A 237 -1.84 -26.13 1.24
N ALA A 238 -2.13 -25.94 2.52
CA ALA A 238 -1.93 -26.93 3.57
C ALA A 238 -3.24 -27.18 4.31
N ALA A 239 -3.38 -28.38 4.83
CA ALA A 239 -4.53 -28.74 5.66
C ALA A 239 -4.48 -28.09 7.06
N SER A 240 -3.31 -27.61 7.49
CA SER A 240 -3.08 -26.98 8.78
C SER A 240 -1.94 -25.98 8.72
N THR A 241 -1.73 -25.23 9.82
CA THR A 241 -0.60 -24.31 9.95
C THR A 241 0.74 -25.05 9.80
N ILE A 242 1.63 -24.50 8.97
CA ILE A 242 2.96 -25.06 8.69
C ILE A 242 4.01 -24.21 9.38
N SER A 243 5.16 -24.83 9.72
CA SER A 243 6.27 -24.11 10.32
C SER A 243 6.85 -23.06 9.37
N ALA A 244 7.33 -21.96 9.91
CA ALA A 244 8.00 -20.91 9.14
C ALA A 244 9.24 -21.46 8.39
N ASP A 245 9.94 -22.43 8.95
CA ASP A 245 11.10 -23.07 8.33
C ASP A 245 10.77 -23.72 6.99
N TYR A 246 9.65 -24.46 6.95
CA TYR A 246 9.22 -25.09 5.72
C TYR A 246 8.82 -24.05 4.64
N ILE A 247 8.11 -23.01 5.06
CA ILE A 247 7.72 -21.92 4.16
C ILE A 247 8.95 -21.21 3.61
N VAL A 248 9.97 -20.99 4.43
CA VAL A 248 11.23 -20.38 4.00
C VAL A 248 11.94 -21.28 2.99
N ASP A 249 12.03 -22.60 3.23
CA ASP A 249 12.61 -23.56 2.27
C ASP A 249 11.86 -23.53 0.93
N LEU A 250 10.53 -23.48 0.96
CA LEU A 250 9.71 -23.35 -0.23
C LEU A 250 9.96 -22.04 -0.98
N ILE A 251 10.03 -20.89 -0.27
CA ILE A 251 10.34 -19.58 -0.86
C ILE A 251 11.69 -19.63 -1.58
N TYR A 252 12.74 -20.15 -0.92
CA TYR A 252 14.07 -20.25 -1.53
C TYR A 252 14.12 -21.25 -2.69
N LYS A 253 13.41 -22.36 -2.61
CA LYS A 253 13.26 -23.29 -3.72
C LYS A 253 12.65 -22.60 -4.94
N LEU A 254 11.56 -21.88 -4.75
CA LEU A 254 10.83 -21.20 -5.83
C LEU A 254 11.65 -20.05 -6.41
N THR A 255 12.26 -19.20 -5.59
CA THR A 255 13.09 -18.09 -6.07
C THR A 255 14.30 -18.56 -6.88
N ARG A 256 14.93 -19.69 -6.49
CA ARG A 256 16.01 -20.32 -7.25
C ARG A 256 15.51 -20.98 -8.53
N LEU A 257 14.39 -21.70 -8.48
CA LEU A 257 13.83 -22.38 -9.63
C LEU A 257 13.50 -21.40 -10.77
N TYR A 258 13.04 -20.20 -10.41
CA TYR A 258 12.62 -19.18 -11.37
C TYR A 258 13.63 -18.04 -11.54
N ASP A 259 14.85 -18.20 -11.01
CA ASP A 259 15.93 -17.20 -11.07
C ASP A 259 15.50 -15.78 -10.67
N ILE A 260 14.78 -15.66 -9.56
CA ILE A 260 14.26 -14.38 -9.08
C ILE A 260 15.26 -13.74 -8.12
N HIS A 261 15.67 -12.52 -8.43
CA HIS A 261 16.58 -11.77 -7.58
C HIS A 261 15.93 -11.39 -6.23
N PRO A 262 16.63 -11.52 -5.08
CA PRO A 262 16.07 -11.19 -3.75
C PRO A 262 15.47 -9.78 -3.64
N SER A 263 16.05 -8.79 -4.33
CA SER A 263 15.50 -7.44 -4.39
C SER A 263 14.10 -7.35 -4.98
N ASP A 264 13.70 -8.32 -5.78
CA ASP A 264 12.45 -8.33 -6.52
C ASP A 264 11.34 -9.11 -5.81
N VAL A 265 11.64 -9.61 -4.60
CA VAL A 265 10.70 -10.43 -3.80
C VAL A 265 10.24 -9.69 -2.56
N ALA A 266 8.92 -9.70 -2.34
CA ALA A 266 8.32 -9.40 -1.04
C ALA A 266 7.48 -10.57 -0.54
N VAL A 267 7.68 -10.94 0.70
CA VAL A 267 6.83 -11.89 1.42
C VAL A 267 5.89 -11.09 2.30
N LEU A 268 4.58 -11.27 2.10
CA LEU A 268 3.54 -10.52 2.75
C LEU A 268 2.64 -11.45 3.57
N GLY A 269 2.47 -11.14 4.85
CA GLY A 269 1.56 -11.88 5.75
C GLY A 269 0.52 -10.96 6.39
N SER A 270 -0.46 -11.53 7.05
CA SER A 270 -1.50 -10.80 7.77
C SER A 270 -1.06 -10.38 9.17
N THR A 271 -0.23 -11.18 9.83
CA THR A 271 0.23 -10.95 11.21
C THR A 271 1.75 -10.71 11.30
N MET A 272 2.18 -9.94 12.31
CA MET A 272 3.61 -9.73 12.57
C MET A 272 4.23 -10.96 13.22
N GLU A 273 3.45 -11.69 14.01
CA GLU A 273 3.89 -12.87 14.74
C GLU A 273 4.49 -13.89 13.79
N TYR A 274 3.73 -14.29 12.77
CA TYR A 274 4.20 -15.25 11.79
C TYR A 274 5.36 -14.71 10.94
N MET A 275 5.29 -13.43 10.58
CA MET A 275 6.36 -12.78 9.79
C MET A 275 7.68 -12.68 10.57
N ARG A 276 7.67 -12.56 11.90
CA ARG A 276 8.87 -12.64 12.74
C ARG A 276 9.53 -14.03 12.67
N GLU A 277 8.72 -15.09 12.69
CA GLU A 277 9.23 -16.45 12.55
C GLU A 277 9.87 -16.69 11.18
N VAL A 278 9.24 -16.18 10.11
CA VAL A 278 9.80 -16.22 8.74
C VAL A 278 11.14 -15.46 8.66
N ASP A 279 11.20 -14.25 9.21
CA ASP A 279 12.45 -13.46 9.28
C ASP A 279 13.55 -14.20 10.05
N TYR A 280 13.22 -14.72 11.22
CA TYR A 280 14.14 -15.46 12.06
C TYR A 280 14.71 -16.69 11.33
N SER A 281 13.85 -17.46 10.67
CA SER A 281 14.25 -18.65 9.89
C SER A 281 15.19 -18.28 8.75
N ILE A 282 14.92 -17.21 7.99
CA ILE A 282 15.83 -16.74 6.91
C ILE A 282 17.18 -16.38 7.48
N ARG A 283 17.24 -15.54 8.51
CA ARG A 283 18.51 -15.06 9.09
C ARG A 283 19.33 -16.19 9.74
N THR A 284 18.67 -17.14 10.38
CA THR A 284 19.38 -18.20 11.12
C THR A 284 19.78 -19.39 10.26
N ARG A 285 18.92 -19.82 9.32
CA ARG A 285 19.16 -20.99 8.47
C ARG A 285 19.90 -20.66 7.17
N TYR A 286 19.47 -19.60 6.50
CA TYR A 286 20.09 -19.19 5.23
C TYR A 286 21.23 -18.18 5.39
N LYS A 287 21.40 -17.60 6.61
CA LYS A 287 22.42 -16.58 6.91
C LYS A 287 22.32 -15.35 6.02
N GLU A 288 21.11 -15.03 5.56
CA GLU A 288 20.83 -13.88 4.71
C GLU A 288 20.16 -12.75 5.49
N ASN A 289 20.44 -11.52 5.09
CA ASN A 289 19.77 -10.35 5.63
C ASN A 289 18.40 -10.15 4.96
N THR A 290 17.48 -9.59 5.68
CA THR A 290 16.13 -9.23 5.22
C THR A 290 15.86 -7.75 5.40
N SER A 291 14.94 -7.20 4.61
CA SER A 291 14.38 -5.87 4.85
C SER A 291 12.98 -6.01 5.44
N ILE A 292 12.83 -5.66 6.72
CA ILE A 292 11.58 -5.87 7.47
C ILE A 292 10.90 -4.55 7.85
N THR A 293 9.58 -4.57 8.06
CA THR A 293 8.77 -3.42 8.50
C THR A 293 8.31 -3.52 9.96
N PHE A 294 8.75 -4.53 10.66
CA PHE A 294 8.38 -4.86 12.05
C PHE A 294 9.65 -5.10 12.90
N ASP A 295 9.48 -5.28 14.20
CA ASP A 295 10.54 -5.71 15.11
C ASP A 295 10.88 -7.19 14.91
N THR A 296 12.15 -7.58 15.07
CA THR A 296 12.55 -8.98 14.97
C THR A 296 12.00 -9.82 16.13
N LYS A 297 12.08 -11.14 16.02
CA LYS A 297 11.70 -12.05 17.10
C LYS A 297 12.45 -11.75 18.38
N GLU A 298 13.77 -11.62 18.29
CA GLU A 298 14.64 -11.35 19.44
C GLU A 298 14.35 -9.98 20.08
N GLU A 299 14.08 -8.96 19.26
CA GLU A 299 13.72 -7.63 19.77
C GLU A 299 12.36 -7.63 20.47
N TYR A 300 11.41 -8.42 19.96
CA TYR A 300 10.09 -8.57 20.57
C TYR A 300 10.19 -9.30 21.92
N GLU A 301 10.98 -10.38 22.00
CA GLU A 301 11.26 -11.11 23.24
C GLU A 301 11.99 -10.23 24.26
N GLN A 302 13.03 -9.49 23.84
CA GLN A 302 13.77 -8.57 24.72
C GLN A 302 12.90 -7.43 25.25
N ASN A 303 11.85 -7.04 24.52
CA ASN A 303 10.88 -6.03 24.93
C ASN A 303 9.68 -6.62 25.69
N ASN A 304 9.88 -7.74 26.41
CA ASN A 304 8.85 -8.43 27.18
C ASN A 304 7.60 -8.80 26.37
N PHE A 305 7.79 -9.29 25.16
CA PHE A 305 6.73 -9.64 24.21
C PHE A 305 5.79 -8.45 23.90
N GLN A 306 6.33 -7.25 23.91
CA GLN A 306 5.64 -6.04 23.49
C GLN A 306 6.24 -5.51 22.20
N ARG A 307 5.38 -5.08 21.29
CA ARG A 307 5.79 -4.47 20.03
C ARG A 307 6.60 -3.19 20.25
N ASN A 308 7.72 -3.06 19.59
CA ASN A 308 8.53 -1.86 19.59
C ASN A 308 8.10 -0.91 18.45
N ASP A 309 7.14 -0.04 18.73
CA ASP A 309 6.61 0.90 17.71
C ASP A 309 7.67 1.86 17.15
N GLY A 310 8.66 2.24 17.95
CA GLY A 310 9.76 3.09 17.51
C GLY A 310 10.61 2.42 16.44
N LYS A 311 11.03 1.17 16.67
CA LYS A 311 11.80 0.37 15.70
C LYS A 311 10.99 0.06 14.46
N CYS A 312 9.72 -0.34 14.61
CA CYS A 312 8.83 -0.58 13.47
C CYS A 312 8.68 0.66 12.60
N ARG A 313 8.51 1.83 13.20
CA ARG A 313 8.41 3.11 12.49
C ARG A 313 9.70 3.45 11.76
N ALA A 314 10.85 3.29 12.40
CA ALA A 314 12.16 3.52 11.79
C ALA A 314 12.37 2.62 10.56
N ARG A 315 12.08 1.32 10.67
CA ARG A 315 12.19 0.36 9.56
C ARG A 315 11.27 0.70 8.39
N LYS A 316 10.03 1.10 8.66
CA LYS A 316 9.10 1.56 7.61
C LYS A 316 9.63 2.79 6.87
N ASN A 317 10.24 3.74 7.58
CA ASN A 317 10.84 4.93 6.98
C ASN A 317 12.07 4.62 6.12
N HIS A 318 12.78 3.51 6.41
CA HIS A 318 13.99 3.10 5.69
C HIS A 318 13.76 1.94 4.73
N LEU A 319 12.50 1.52 4.50
CA LEU A 319 12.22 0.48 3.52
C LEU A 319 12.57 0.99 2.11
N ILE A 320 13.43 0.23 1.43
CA ILE A 320 13.88 0.51 0.06
C ILE A 320 13.70 -0.76 -0.78
N LEU A 321 13.08 -0.65 -1.95
CA LEU A 321 12.85 -1.81 -2.81
C LEU A 321 14.16 -2.42 -3.32
N ARG A 322 15.09 -1.59 -3.76
CA ARG A 322 16.38 -2.04 -4.34
C ARG A 322 17.48 -2.21 -3.28
N SER A 323 17.18 -2.96 -2.23
CA SER A 323 18.11 -3.17 -1.09
C SER A 323 19.04 -4.39 -1.24
N GLY A 324 18.89 -5.19 -2.28
CA GLY A 324 19.62 -6.47 -2.43
C GLY A 324 19.04 -7.63 -1.62
N THR A 325 17.99 -7.40 -0.81
CA THR A 325 17.43 -8.37 0.14
C THR A 325 15.96 -8.66 -0.12
N ILE A 326 15.46 -9.79 0.34
CA ILE A 326 14.02 -10.10 0.41
C ILE A 326 13.34 -9.13 1.38
N LYS A 327 12.16 -8.61 0.99
CA LYS A 327 11.32 -7.77 1.85
C LYS A 327 10.32 -8.61 2.60
N LEU A 328 10.24 -8.42 3.90
CA LEU A 328 9.22 -9.05 4.74
C LEU A 328 8.35 -7.98 5.37
N SER A 329 7.06 -8.08 5.15
CA SER A 329 6.13 -7.05 5.63
C SER A 329 4.77 -7.64 5.94
N THR A 330 4.01 -6.97 6.80
CA THR A 330 2.56 -7.19 6.81
C THR A 330 1.94 -6.52 5.58
N ILE A 331 0.84 -7.06 5.08
CA ILE A 331 0.07 -6.47 3.97
C ILE A 331 -0.27 -5.01 4.27
N HIS A 332 -0.65 -4.70 5.52
CA HIS A 332 -0.94 -3.34 5.98
C HIS A 332 0.24 -2.38 5.79
N SER A 333 1.44 -2.83 6.13
CA SER A 333 2.65 -1.99 6.02
C SER A 333 3.18 -1.87 4.59
N PHE A 334 2.84 -2.83 3.72
CA PHE A 334 3.24 -2.84 2.31
C PHE A 334 2.18 -2.23 1.37
N LYS A 335 1.03 -1.87 1.90
CA LYS A 335 -0.03 -1.21 1.12
C LYS A 335 0.50 0.02 0.39
N GLY A 336 0.14 0.16 -0.89
CA GLY A 336 0.61 1.21 -1.79
C GLY A 336 1.92 0.92 -2.51
N TRP A 337 2.76 0.01 -1.97
CA TRP A 337 3.95 -0.49 -2.67
C TRP A 337 3.57 -1.51 -3.75
N GLU A 338 4.46 -1.65 -4.73
CA GLU A 338 4.35 -2.66 -5.78
C GLU A 338 5.74 -3.24 -6.05
N ILE A 339 5.82 -4.56 -6.25
CA ILE A 339 7.07 -5.26 -6.49
C ILE A 339 6.90 -6.33 -7.56
N HIS A 340 7.99 -6.76 -8.17
CA HIS A 340 7.98 -7.75 -9.25
C HIS A 340 7.31 -9.07 -8.82
N THR A 341 7.72 -9.61 -7.68
CA THR A 341 7.26 -10.91 -7.15
C THR A 341 6.72 -10.76 -5.74
N VAL A 342 5.51 -11.23 -5.51
CA VAL A 342 4.91 -11.34 -4.19
C VAL A 342 4.71 -12.80 -3.81
N VAL A 343 5.16 -13.15 -2.61
CA VAL A 343 4.77 -14.36 -1.90
C VAL A 343 3.75 -13.93 -0.85
N LEU A 344 2.48 -14.25 -1.08
CA LEU A 344 1.37 -13.89 -0.21
C LEU A 344 1.03 -15.06 0.71
N ILE A 345 1.21 -14.87 2.01
CA ILE A 345 0.87 -15.84 3.05
C ILE A 345 -0.55 -15.55 3.56
N ILE A 346 -1.44 -16.50 3.40
CA ILE A 346 -2.81 -16.46 3.91
C ILE A 346 -2.89 -17.34 5.15
N GLU A 347 -2.95 -16.70 6.30
CA GLU A 347 -3.07 -17.37 7.60
C GLU A 347 -4.53 -17.76 7.86
N ASP A 348 -4.75 -18.84 8.63
CA ASP A 348 -6.07 -19.16 9.16
C ASP A 348 -6.35 -18.30 10.39
N SER A 349 -6.86 -17.10 10.17
CA SER A 349 -7.09 -16.08 11.19
C SER A 349 -8.33 -15.25 10.85
N GLU A 350 -9.11 -14.88 11.85
CA GLU A 350 -10.26 -13.96 11.72
C GLU A 350 -9.85 -12.55 11.22
N ARG A 351 -8.55 -12.19 11.33
CA ARG A 351 -8.01 -10.92 10.81
C ARG A 351 -7.88 -10.91 9.29
N VAL A 352 -8.00 -12.07 8.64
CA VAL A 352 -7.88 -12.20 7.19
C VAL A 352 -9.24 -11.99 6.57
N ASN A 353 -9.47 -10.80 6.02
CA ASN A 353 -10.68 -10.42 5.29
C ASN A 353 -10.42 -10.29 3.79
N PRO A 354 -11.46 -10.25 2.94
CA PRO A 354 -11.31 -10.15 1.50
C PRO A 354 -10.55 -8.90 1.04
N GLU A 355 -10.75 -7.75 1.69
CA GLU A 355 -10.07 -6.50 1.38
C GLU A 355 -8.55 -6.62 1.58
N LEU A 356 -8.14 -7.31 2.65
CA LEU A 356 -6.73 -7.57 2.95
C LEU A 356 -6.09 -8.46 1.89
N ILE A 357 -6.74 -9.56 1.53
CA ILE A 357 -6.26 -10.47 0.47
C ILE A 357 -6.18 -9.75 -0.87
N TYR A 358 -7.23 -9.03 -1.26
CA TYR A 358 -7.23 -8.22 -2.48
C TYR A 358 -6.08 -7.20 -2.51
N THR A 359 -5.85 -6.52 -1.38
CA THR A 359 -4.73 -5.61 -1.24
C THR A 359 -3.39 -6.34 -1.45
N GLY A 360 -3.19 -7.49 -0.83
CA GLY A 360 -1.95 -8.27 -0.94
C GLY A 360 -1.67 -8.75 -2.36
N LEU A 361 -2.63 -9.38 -3.00
CA LEU A 361 -2.45 -9.94 -4.36
C LEU A 361 -2.21 -8.86 -5.42
N THR A 362 -2.77 -7.66 -5.25
CA THR A 362 -2.56 -6.53 -6.17
C THR A 362 -1.23 -5.79 -5.97
N ARG A 363 -0.35 -6.26 -5.07
CA ARG A 363 1.02 -5.74 -4.93
C ARG A 363 2.00 -6.37 -5.92
N ALA A 364 1.67 -7.52 -6.47
CA ALA A 364 2.49 -8.25 -7.43
C ALA A 364 2.39 -7.63 -8.83
N LYS A 365 3.54 -7.38 -9.47
CA LYS A 365 3.57 -6.89 -10.86
C LYS A 365 3.54 -8.03 -11.87
N GLN A 366 4.37 -9.06 -11.66
CA GLN A 366 4.53 -10.14 -12.63
C GLN A 366 4.30 -11.52 -12.02
N ASN A 367 4.82 -11.77 -10.83
CA ASN A 367 4.76 -13.07 -10.20
C ASN A 367 3.99 -13.01 -8.88
N LEU A 368 3.07 -13.96 -8.71
CA LEU A 368 2.31 -14.14 -7.49
C LEU A 368 2.34 -15.60 -7.07
N ILE A 369 2.83 -15.82 -5.88
CA ILE A 369 2.85 -17.13 -5.21
C ILE A 369 2.01 -16.99 -3.96
N ILE A 370 0.97 -17.79 -3.83
CA ILE A 370 0.09 -17.78 -2.66
C ILE A 370 0.36 -19.03 -1.83
N LEU A 371 0.61 -18.84 -0.55
CA LEU A 371 0.81 -19.87 0.45
C LEU A 371 -0.36 -19.83 1.45
N ASN A 372 -1.31 -20.71 1.30
CA ASN A 372 -2.48 -20.80 2.19
C ASN A 372 -2.20 -21.77 3.33
N LEU A 373 -2.19 -21.26 4.56
CA LEU A 373 -1.87 -22.01 5.78
C LEU A 373 -3.14 -22.50 6.49
N GLY A 374 -4.02 -23.18 5.75
CA GLY A 374 -5.22 -23.81 6.30
C GLY A 374 -6.50 -22.96 6.24
N ASN A 375 -6.46 -21.76 5.65
CA ASN A 375 -7.66 -20.95 5.54
C ASN A 375 -8.62 -21.49 4.48
N GLN A 376 -9.72 -22.09 4.93
CA GLN A 376 -10.70 -22.76 4.08
C GLN A 376 -11.57 -21.79 3.25
N THR A 377 -11.71 -20.53 3.70
CA THR A 377 -12.57 -19.53 3.03
C THR A 377 -12.13 -19.26 1.60
N TYR A 378 -10.79 -19.22 1.38
CA TYR A 378 -10.22 -18.85 0.07
C TYR A 378 -9.71 -20.05 -0.74
N ASP A 379 -9.62 -21.23 -0.12
CA ASP A 379 -8.99 -22.41 -0.75
C ASP A 379 -9.65 -22.81 -2.06
N GLY A 380 -10.96 -23.00 -2.08
CA GLY A 380 -11.69 -23.40 -3.28
C GLY A 380 -11.59 -22.39 -4.43
N PHE A 381 -11.48 -21.10 -4.12
CA PHE A 381 -11.31 -20.05 -5.13
C PHE A 381 -9.94 -20.14 -5.82
N PHE A 382 -8.85 -20.20 -5.03
CA PHE A 382 -7.51 -20.24 -5.59
C PHE A 382 -7.18 -21.57 -6.25
N SER A 383 -7.56 -22.70 -5.64
CA SER A 383 -7.34 -24.03 -6.19
C SER A 383 -7.98 -24.23 -7.57
N SER A 384 -9.12 -23.59 -7.82
CA SER A 384 -9.82 -23.70 -9.12
C SER A 384 -9.27 -22.80 -10.22
N ARG A 385 -8.42 -21.80 -9.89
CA ARG A 385 -7.95 -20.75 -10.82
C ARG A 385 -6.45 -20.68 -10.99
N MET A 386 -5.70 -21.35 -10.13
CA MET A 386 -4.24 -21.34 -10.16
C MET A 386 -3.73 -22.77 -10.25
N HIS A 387 -2.49 -22.92 -10.72
CA HIS A 387 -1.81 -24.21 -10.61
C HIS A 387 -1.63 -24.54 -9.13
N SER A 388 -2.42 -25.50 -8.64
CA SER A 388 -2.53 -25.83 -7.21
C SER A 388 -1.61 -26.97 -6.84
N GLN A 389 -0.85 -26.82 -5.76
CA GLN A 389 -0.02 -27.85 -5.16
C GLN A 389 -0.33 -27.96 -3.67
N ILE A 390 -0.41 -29.21 -3.19
CA ILE A 390 -0.57 -29.50 -1.77
C ILE A 390 0.81 -29.40 -1.13
N ILE A 391 0.93 -28.62 -0.06
CA ILE A 391 2.12 -28.61 0.78
C ILE A 391 2.13 -29.93 1.54
N PRO A 392 3.12 -30.83 1.31
CA PRO A 392 3.17 -32.09 2.03
C PRO A 392 3.35 -31.83 3.52
N MET A 393 2.59 -32.54 4.38
CA MET A 393 2.92 -32.60 5.79
C MET A 393 4.33 -33.18 5.92
N LEU A 394 5.20 -32.50 6.64
CA LEU A 394 6.48 -33.09 7.01
C LEU A 394 6.17 -34.27 7.94
N ASP A 395 6.42 -35.48 7.48
CA ASP A 395 6.50 -36.61 8.37
C ASP A 395 7.58 -36.31 9.42
N ASN A 396 7.22 -36.43 10.69
CA ASN A 396 8.09 -36.14 11.85
C ASN A 396 9.32 -37.06 11.96
N GLU A 397 9.74 -37.73 10.90
CA GLU A 397 10.83 -38.71 10.92
C GLU A 397 12.22 -38.13 10.64
N ASP A 398 12.36 -36.88 10.15
CA ASP A 398 13.68 -36.30 9.83
C ASP A 398 14.35 -35.51 10.98
N ASN A 399 13.77 -35.50 12.18
CA ASN A 399 14.40 -34.91 13.39
C ASN A 399 15.36 -35.85 14.11
N LYS A 400 15.82 -36.95 13.48
CA LYS A 400 16.85 -37.84 14.02
C LYS A 400 18.01 -38.01 13.05
N ARG A 401 18.70 -36.90 12.71
CA ARG A 401 20.09 -36.97 12.24
C ARG A 401 20.84 -35.67 12.55
#